data_0ef6cdb6c8dbb12ff4a1f0ea93ef7649
#
_entry.id   0ef6cdb6c8dbb12ff4a1f0ea93ef7649
#
_cell.length_a   1.000
_cell.length_b   1.000
_cell.length_c   1.000
_cell.angle_alpha   90.00
_cell.angle_beta   90.00
_cell.angle_gamma   90.00
#
_symmetry.space_group_name_H-M   'P 1'
#
loop_
_entity.id
_entity.type
_entity.pdbx_description
1 polymer ?
#
loop_
_entity_poly.entity_id
_entity_poly.type
_entity_poly.pdbx_seq_one_letter_code
_entity_poly.pdbx_strand_id
1 'polypeptide(L)'
;FFESFNCAACHGIIYCKVNYSKGKVSGMDLFSAGMNKHAPLADRMRPRTLDEFVGQQHIVGKGKLLRRAIETDSLQSSIFFGPPGCGKTTLASIVANTTGSEFVKLNAVTSGVKDVREVIAAAEDNLKLYGRETYLLLDECHRWSKAQSDSILPALERGIIKFIGSTTENPMVSMTGAIVS
;
A
#
# COMPACT_ATOMS: atom_id res chain seq x y z
N PHE A 1 -3.37 -5.06 -17.04
CA PHE A 1 -4.22 -6.16 -16.57
C PHE A 1 -4.24 -6.15 -15.06
N PHE A 2 -5.42 -5.98 -14.46
CA PHE A 2 -5.62 -6.18 -13.03
C PHE A 2 -5.83 -7.67 -12.77
N GLU A 3 -4.99 -8.27 -11.94
CA GLU A 3 -5.23 -9.62 -11.44
C GLU A 3 -6.00 -9.51 -10.11
N SER A 4 -7.11 -10.23 -10.00
CA SER A 4 -7.92 -10.31 -8.79
C SER A 4 -7.63 -11.61 -8.04
N PHE A 5 -7.33 -11.49 -6.75
CA PHE A 5 -7.14 -12.62 -5.85
C PHE A 5 -8.30 -12.72 -4.87
N ASN A 6 -9.04 -13.82 -4.92
CA ASN A 6 -10.22 -14.03 -4.08
C ASN A 6 -9.86 -14.77 -2.79
N CYS A 7 -10.29 -14.23 -1.66
CA CYS A 7 -10.19 -14.87 -0.36
C CYS A 7 -11.50 -15.56 0.00
N ALA A 8 -11.55 -16.88 -0.09
CA ALA A 8 -12.73 -17.65 0.27
C ALA A 8 -13.10 -17.57 1.78
N ALA A 9 -12.10 -17.30 2.66
CA ALA A 9 -12.32 -17.28 4.11
C ALA A 9 -12.87 -15.95 4.65
N CYS A 10 -12.60 -14.82 3.97
CA CYS A 10 -13.04 -13.49 4.41
C CYS A 10 -13.75 -12.70 3.31
N HIS A 11 -14.08 -13.32 2.17
CA HIS A 11 -14.70 -12.68 1.00
C HIS A 11 -13.96 -11.41 0.52
N GLY A 12 -12.64 -11.32 0.78
CA GLY A 12 -11.82 -10.20 0.36
C GLY A 12 -11.12 -10.49 -0.98
N ILE A 13 -11.03 -9.48 -1.83
CA ILE A 13 -10.36 -9.53 -3.13
C ILE A 13 -9.22 -8.50 -3.11
N ILE A 14 -8.04 -8.91 -3.56
CA ILE A 14 -6.91 -8.01 -3.78
C ILE A 14 -6.78 -7.78 -5.28
N TYR A 15 -6.85 -6.54 -5.71
CA TYR A 15 -6.58 -6.11 -7.07
C TYR A 15 -5.17 -5.53 -7.11
N CYS A 16 -4.28 -6.10 -7.89
CA CYS A 16 -2.94 -5.54 -8.05
C CYS A 16 -2.50 -5.53 -9.52
N LYS A 17 -1.75 -4.48 -9.86
CA LYS A 17 -1.08 -4.35 -11.14
C LYS A 17 0.37 -4.77 -10.95
N VAL A 18 0.85 -5.74 -11.68
CA VAL A 18 2.22 -6.26 -11.57
C VAL A 18 2.98 -5.95 -12.86
N ASN A 19 4.08 -5.20 -12.75
CA ASN A 19 5.04 -5.02 -13.84
C ASN A 19 6.41 -5.55 -13.40
N TYR A 20 7.06 -6.29 -14.27
CA TYR A 20 8.39 -6.83 -14.01
C TYR A 20 9.49 -5.82 -14.38
N SER A 21 10.10 -5.18 -13.40
CA SER A 21 11.38 -4.51 -13.57
C SER A 21 12.30 -4.82 -12.37
N LYS A 22 13.61 -5.01 -12.63
CA LYS A 22 14.60 -5.38 -11.62
C LYS A 22 15.22 -4.13 -11.00
N GLY A 23 15.27 -4.02 -9.67
CA GLY A 23 16.02 -3.01 -8.94
C GLY A 23 16.39 -3.48 -7.53
N LYS A 24 17.57 -3.15 -7.06
CA LYS A 24 18.24 -3.64 -5.84
C LYS A 24 18.01 -2.77 -4.61
N VAL A 25 18.04 -3.44 -3.46
CA VAL A 25 17.84 -3.02 -2.07
C VAL A 25 19.07 -2.33 -1.46
N SER A 26 18.87 -1.35 -0.52
CA SER A 26 19.50 -1.35 0.81
C SER A 26 19.34 -0.03 1.57
N GLY A 27 19.02 -0.08 2.86
CA GLY A 27 19.18 1.02 3.82
C GLY A 27 18.38 0.84 5.10
N MET A 28 19.04 0.44 6.19
CA MET A 28 18.48 0.34 7.54
C MET A 28 18.48 1.72 8.22
N ASP A 29 17.35 2.13 8.81
CA ASP A 29 17.22 3.37 9.57
C ASP A 29 17.41 3.12 11.07
N LEU A 30 18.45 3.73 11.66
CA LEU A 30 18.87 3.53 13.06
C LEU A 30 18.00 4.31 14.09
N PHE A 31 17.16 5.23 13.66
CA PHE A 31 16.44 6.15 14.57
C PHE A 31 15.05 5.70 15.03
N SER A 32 14.50 4.63 14.47
CA SER A 32 13.13 4.15 14.79
C SER A 32 13.04 3.31 16.07
N ALA A 33 14.15 2.91 16.67
CA ALA A 33 14.17 1.99 17.82
C ALA A 33 13.69 2.60 19.15
N GLY A 34 13.65 3.93 19.28
CA GLY A 34 13.31 4.61 20.53
C GLY A 34 11.83 4.87 20.78
N MET A 35 11.01 4.99 19.75
CA MET A 35 9.61 5.41 19.88
C MET A 35 8.62 4.28 20.21
N ASN A 36 9.03 3.01 20.12
CA ASN A 36 8.14 1.86 20.24
C ASN A 36 7.80 1.44 21.69
N LYS A 37 8.43 2.01 22.72
CA LYS A 37 8.21 1.55 24.11
C LYS A 37 6.86 1.95 24.70
N HIS A 38 6.19 2.97 24.14
CA HIS A 38 4.90 3.48 24.63
C HIS A 38 3.72 3.17 23.67
N ALA A 39 3.96 2.46 22.58
CA ALA A 39 2.90 2.08 21.65
C ALA A 39 1.95 1.05 22.28
N PRO A 40 0.63 1.08 21.98
CA PRO A 40 -0.32 0.07 22.41
C PRO A 40 0.13 -1.35 22.04
N LEU A 41 -0.24 -2.34 22.86
CA LEU A 41 0.17 -3.74 22.65
C LEU A 41 -0.19 -4.24 21.23
N ALA A 42 -1.38 -3.91 20.75
CA ALA A 42 -1.84 -4.28 19.40
C ALA A 42 -0.92 -3.75 18.30
N ASP A 43 -0.33 -2.58 18.49
CA ASP A 43 0.60 -1.98 17.51
C ASP A 43 1.99 -2.61 17.60
N ARG A 44 2.42 -2.94 18.81
CA ARG A 44 3.68 -3.65 19.07
C ARG A 44 3.68 -5.08 18.55
N MET A 45 2.52 -5.76 18.58
CA MET A 45 2.31 -7.14 18.12
C MET A 45 1.99 -7.22 16.62
N ARG A 46 1.90 -6.08 15.94
CA ARG A 46 1.61 -6.06 14.50
C ARG A 46 2.74 -6.73 13.71
N PRO A 47 2.44 -7.69 12.82
CA PRO A 47 3.43 -8.33 11.95
C PRO A 47 4.22 -7.29 11.15
N ARG A 48 5.53 -7.49 11.05
CA ARG A 48 6.44 -6.62 10.30
C ARG A 48 6.97 -7.28 9.05
N THR A 49 6.85 -8.60 8.95
CA THR A 49 7.30 -9.41 7.82
C THR A 49 6.16 -10.27 7.30
N LEU A 50 6.30 -10.77 6.06
CA LEU A 50 5.33 -11.70 5.46
C LEU A 50 5.27 -13.04 6.21
N ASP A 51 6.35 -13.46 6.85
CA ASP A 51 6.38 -14.72 7.61
C ASP A 51 5.66 -14.62 8.96
N GLU A 52 5.63 -13.43 9.56
CA GLU A 52 4.86 -13.14 10.77
C GLU A 52 3.37 -12.93 10.48
N PHE A 53 3.00 -12.69 9.21
CA PHE A 53 1.62 -12.40 8.82
C PHE A 53 0.77 -13.66 8.88
N VAL A 54 -0.10 -13.75 9.89
CA VAL A 54 -0.99 -14.89 10.11
C VAL A 54 -2.27 -14.75 9.28
N GLY A 55 -2.63 -15.81 8.59
CA GLY A 55 -3.81 -15.85 7.72
C GLY A 55 -3.47 -15.51 6.26
N GLN A 56 -4.49 -15.48 5.41
CA GLN A 56 -4.41 -15.13 3.98
C GLN A 56 -3.36 -15.96 3.18
N GLN A 57 -3.06 -17.19 3.59
CA GLN A 57 -2.02 -18.04 2.98
C GLN A 57 -2.25 -18.29 1.48
N HIS A 58 -3.51 -18.27 1.04
CA HIS A 58 -3.87 -18.42 -0.37
C HIS A 58 -3.45 -17.19 -1.23
N ILE A 59 -3.17 -16.04 -0.62
CA ILE A 59 -2.73 -14.81 -1.29
C ILE A 59 -1.24 -14.53 -1.02
N VAL A 60 -0.81 -14.57 0.26
CA VAL A 60 0.54 -14.19 0.68
C VAL A 60 1.42 -15.39 1.09
N GLY A 61 0.92 -16.62 0.94
CA GLY A 61 1.68 -17.84 1.22
C GLY A 61 2.90 -17.99 0.30
N LYS A 62 3.83 -18.87 0.69
CA LYS A 62 5.04 -19.16 -0.11
C LYS A 62 4.68 -19.57 -1.53
N GLY A 63 5.34 -18.98 -2.53
CA GLY A 63 5.12 -19.25 -3.95
C GLY A 63 3.90 -18.53 -4.55
N LYS A 64 3.13 -17.78 -3.78
CA LYS A 64 2.01 -16.99 -4.31
C LYS A 64 2.48 -15.73 -5.04
N LEU A 65 1.69 -15.29 -6.02
CA LEU A 65 2.07 -14.20 -6.91
C LEU A 65 2.28 -12.89 -6.15
N LEU A 66 1.37 -12.52 -5.25
CA LEU A 66 1.50 -11.30 -4.45
C LEU A 66 2.76 -11.32 -3.59
N ARG A 67 3.05 -12.46 -2.92
CA ARG A 67 4.29 -12.61 -2.15
C ARG A 67 5.53 -12.42 -3.01
N ARG A 68 5.57 -13.07 -4.17
CA ARG A 68 6.68 -12.91 -5.12
C ARG A 68 6.83 -11.47 -5.59
N ALA A 69 5.73 -10.80 -5.91
CA ALA A 69 5.75 -9.40 -6.33
C ALA A 69 6.31 -8.48 -5.23
N ILE A 70 5.99 -8.74 -3.96
CA ILE A 70 6.54 -8.00 -2.82
C ILE A 70 8.04 -8.30 -2.65
N GLU A 71 8.43 -9.58 -2.65
CA GLU A 71 9.82 -10.00 -2.46
C GLU A 71 10.76 -9.54 -3.59
N THR A 72 10.23 -9.35 -4.82
CA THR A 72 10.99 -8.87 -5.98
C THR A 72 10.86 -7.37 -6.23
N ASP A 73 10.20 -6.62 -5.32
CA ASP A 73 9.91 -5.19 -5.47
C ASP A 73 9.24 -4.83 -6.81
N SER A 74 8.41 -5.74 -7.31
CA SER A 74 7.66 -5.56 -8.56
C SER A 74 6.20 -5.19 -8.34
N LEU A 75 5.78 -5.05 -7.07
CA LEU A 75 4.43 -4.63 -6.74
C LEU A 75 4.22 -3.17 -7.11
N GLN A 76 3.22 -2.94 -7.92
CA GLN A 76 2.76 -1.60 -8.29
C GLN A 76 1.55 -1.17 -7.48
N SER A 77 0.81 -0.17 -7.97
CA SER A 77 -0.44 0.25 -7.34
C SER A 77 -1.40 -0.91 -7.18
N SER A 78 -2.02 -1.01 -6.01
CA SER A 78 -2.84 -2.14 -5.61
C SER A 78 -4.03 -1.70 -4.78
N ILE A 79 -5.13 -2.43 -4.81
CA ILE A 79 -6.29 -2.19 -3.95
C ILE A 79 -6.56 -3.43 -3.11
N PHE A 80 -6.54 -3.25 -1.78
CA PHE A 80 -6.85 -4.29 -0.81
C PHE A 80 -8.31 -4.17 -0.37
N PHE A 81 -9.13 -5.07 -0.87
CA PHE A 81 -10.54 -5.12 -0.56
C PHE A 81 -10.86 -6.26 0.40
N GLY A 82 -11.69 -6.00 1.40
CA GLY A 82 -12.15 -7.04 2.34
C GLY A 82 -12.74 -6.46 3.63
N PRO A 83 -13.32 -7.30 4.49
CA PRO A 83 -13.95 -6.88 5.73
C PRO A 83 -12.95 -6.21 6.69
N PRO A 84 -13.43 -5.43 7.68
CA PRO A 84 -12.58 -4.87 8.69
C PRO A 84 -11.81 -5.97 9.45
N GLY A 85 -10.59 -5.67 9.89
CA GLY A 85 -9.77 -6.61 10.67
C GLY A 85 -9.06 -7.71 9.88
N CYS A 86 -9.22 -7.81 8.56
CA CYS A 86 -8.55 -8.85 7.75
C CYS A 86 -7.06 -8.57 7.45
N GLY A 87 -6.48 -7.50 8.01
CA GLY A 87 -5.05 -7.21 7.91
C GLY A 87 -4.62 -6.34 6.73
N LYS A 88 -5.53 -5.63 6.01
CA LYS A 88 -5.20 -4.78 4.85
C LYS A 88 -4.11 -3.75 5.14
N THR A 89 -4.28 -2.95 6.19
CA THR A 89 -3.30 -1.94 6.61
C THR A 89 -1.98 -2.55 7.06
N THR A 90 -2.02 -3.69 7.72
CA THR A 90 -0.83 -4.42 8.15
C THR A 90 -0.05 -4.94 6.95
N LEU A 91 -0.73 -5.54 5.97
CA LEU A 91 -0.10 -6.02 4.74
C LEU A 91 0.54 -4.87 3.95
N ALA A 92 -0.12 -3.71 3.86
CA ALA A 92 0.44 -2.52 3.22
C ALA A 92 1.74 -2.04 3.91
N SER A 93 1.77 -2.04 5.25
CA SER A 93 3.00 -1.73 6.01
C SER A 93 4.12 -2.74 5.74
N ILE A 94 3.79 -4.02 5.66
CA ILE A 94 4.77 -5.08 5.34
C ILE A 94 5.35 -4.89 3.93
N VAL A 95 4.51 -4.52 2.96
CA VAL A 95 4.96 -4.21 1.59
C VAL A 95 6.03 -3.13 1.62
N ALA A 96 5.73 -1.99 2.23
CA ALA A 96 6.67 -0.87 2.28
C ALA A 96 7.96 -1.21 3.04
N ASN A 97 7.86 -1.93 4.16
CA ASN A 97 9.03 -2.39 4.92
C ASN A 97 9.92 -3.34 4.12
N THR A 98 9.30 -4.25 3.34
CA THR A 98 10.04 -5.26 2.55
C THR A 98 10.76 -4.62 1.36
N THR A 99 10.15 -3.62 0.73
CA THR A 99 10.71 -2.92 -0.43
C THR A 99 11.68 -1.80 -0.05
N GLY A 100 11.79 -1.44 1.24
CA GLY A 100 12.62 -0.33 1.71
C GLY A 100 12.15 1.04 1.24
N SER A 101 10.92 1.12 0.77
CA SER A 101 10.28 2.35 0.29
C SER A 101 9.78 3.21 1.45
N GLU A 102 9.62 4.50 1.19
CA GLU A 102 8.93 5.39 2.14
C GLU A 102 7.45 5.01 2.24
N PHE A 103 6.88 5.08 3.45
CA PHE A 103 5.49 4.70 3.69
C PHE A 103 4.70 5.87 4.29
N VAL A 104 3.75 6.36 3.52
CA VAL A 104 2.84 7.42 3.96
C VAL A 104 1.43 6.87 4.05
N LYS A 105 0.76 7.14 5.17
CA LYS A 105 -0.64 6.76 5.36
C LYS A 105 -1.53 7.99 5.37
N LEU A 106 -2.54 8.00 4.51
CA LEU A 106 -3.66 8.95 4.53
C LEU A 106 -4.97 8.21 4.81
N ASN A 107 -5.92 8.94 5.37
CA ASN A 107 -7.29 8.46 5.53
C ASN A 107 -8.21 9.28 4.63
N ALA A 108 -9.01 8.61 3.80
CA ALA A 108 -9.86 9.26 2.80
C ALA A 108 -10.90 10.22 3.40
N VAL A 109 -11.28 10.00 4.66
CA VAL A 109 -12.29 10.84 5.35
C VAL A 109 -11.69 12.12 5.90
N THR A 110 -10.46 12.07 6.42
CA THR A 110 -9.84 13.21 7.14
C THR A 110 -8.84 13.99 6.31
N SER A 111 -8.28 13.38 5.26
CA SER A 111 -7.25 14.00 4.42
C SER A 111 -7.88 14.75 3.23
N GLY A 112 -7.44 15.99 3.00
CA GLY A 112 -7.89 16.82 1.89
C GLY A 112 -6.94 16.78 0.68
N VAL A 113 -7.29 17.51 -0.38
CA VAL A 113 -6.45 17.68 -1.59
C VAL A 113 -5.09 18.30 -1.24
N LYS A 114 -5.04 19.14 -0.20
CA LYS A 114 -3.80 19.74 0.27
C LYS A 114 -2.82 18.70 0.78
N ASP A 115 -3.30 17.78 1.63
CA ASP A 115 -2.47 16.70 2.19
C ASP A 115 -1.92 15.80 1.09
N VAL A 116 -2.73 15.51 0.08
CA VAL A 116 -2.31 14.72 -1.10
C VAL A 116 -1.16 15.42 -1.84
N ARG A 117 -1.26 16.73 -2.05
CA ARG A 117 -0.20 17.51 -2.73
C ARG A 117 1.09 17.57 -1.93
N GLU A 118 1.01 17.69 -0.60
CA GLU A 118 2.18 17.66 0.28
C GLU A 118 2.89 16.30 0.20
N VAL A 119 2.13 15.21 0.19
CA VAL A 119 2.70 13.85 0.01
C VAL A 119 3.34 13.68 -1.35
N ILE A 120 2.73 14.21 -2.43
CA ILE A 120 3.32 14.15 -3.77
C ILE A 120 4.65 14.92 -3.82
N ALA A 121 4.69 16.12 -3.26
CA ALA A 121 5.93 16.92 -3.22
C ALA A 121 7.03 16.22 -2.44
N ALA A 122 6.73 15.67 -1.26
CA ALA A 122 7.69 14.91 -0.47
C ALA A 122 8.18 13.63 -1.20
N ALA A 123 7.28 12.95 -1.92
CA ALA A 123 7.64 11.78 -2.72
C ALA A 123 8.53 12.12 -3.90
N GLU A 124 8.28 13.25 -4.57
CA GLU A 124 9.17 13.75 -5.64
C GLU A 124 10.58 14.06 -5.12
N ASP A 125 10.69 14.69 -3.96
CA ASP A 125 11.97 14.99 -3.34
C ASP A 125 12.70 13.72 -2.91
N ASN A 126 12.01 12.76 -2.30
CA ASN A 126 12.58 11.46 -1.92
C ASN A 126 13.11 10.70 -3.13
N LEU A 127 12.36 10.70 -4.23
CA LEU A 127 12.77 10.03 -5.46
C LEU A 127 13.99 10.73 -6.09
N LYS A 128 14.02 12.07 -6.15
CA LYS A 128 15.10 12.87 -6.75
C LYS A 128 16.39 12.82 -5.92
N LEU A 129 16.29 12.93 -4.59
CA LEU A 129 17.44 13.06 -3.71
C LEU A 129 18.02 11.71 -3.28
N TYR A 130 17.17 10.72 -3.08
CA TYR A 130 17.56 9.43 -2.48
C TYR A 130 17.28 8.23 -3.39
N GLY A 131 16.62 8.41 -4.53
CA GLY A 131 16.19 7.31 -5.39
C GLY A 131 15.18 6.38 -4.69
N ARG A 132 14.51 6.86 -3.64
CA ARG A 132 13.58 6.06 -2.82
C ARG A 132 12.16 6.27 -3.30
N GLU A 133 11.49 5.18 -3.60
CA GLU A 133 10.07 5.19 -3.97
C GLU A 133 9.17 5.42 -2.73
N THR A 134 7.97 5.90 -2.94
CA THR A 134 6.98 6.15 -1.88
C THR A 134 5.72 5.34 -2.11
N TYR A 135 5.35 4.51 -1.13
CA TYR A 135 4.03 3.89 -1.07
C TYR A 135 3.06 4.77 -0.30
N LEU A 136 1.99 5.16 -0.94
CA LEU A 136 0.87 5.84 -0.30
C LEU A 136 -0.24 4.84 0.01
N LEU A 137 -0.44 4.55 1.30
CA LEU A 137 -1.63 3.84 1.77
C LEU A 137 -2.78 4.84 1.95
N LEU A 138 -3.85 4.65 1.23
CA LEU A 138 -5.11 5.34 1.43
C LEU A 138 -6.12 4.43 2.11
N ASP A 139 -6.42 4.69 3.38
CA ASP A 139 -7.41 3.95 4.14
C ASP A 139 -8.82 4.46 3.81
N GLU A 140 -9.80 3.54 3.70
CA GLU A 140 -11.19 3.80 3.29
C GLU A 140 -11.31 4.51 1.92
N CYS A 141 -10.50 4.09 0.95
CA CYS A 141 -10.33 4.76 -0.35
C CYS A 141 -11.64 4.94 -1.15
N HIS A 142 -12.69 4.15 -0.87
CA HIS A 142 -14.02 4.32 -1.47
C HIS A 142 -14.69 5.66 -1.10
N ARG A 143 -14.23 6.32 -0.03
CA ARG A 143 -14.74 7.63 0.40
C ARG A 143 -14.03 8.82 -0.25
N TRP A 144 -13.07 8.57 -1.12
CA TRP A 144 -12.35 9.64 -1.78
C TRP A 144 -13.22 10.37 -2.79
N SER A 145 -13.18 11.69 -2.75
CA SER A 145 -13.85 12.53 -3.75
C SER A 145 -13.12 12.46 -5.09
N LYS A 146 -13.85 12.77 -6.16
CA LYS A 146 -13.26 12.86 -7.49
C LYS A 146 -12.08 13.84 -7.54
N ALA A 147 -12.20 15.00 -6.88
CA ALA A 147 -11.13 16.01 -6.85
C ALA A 147 -9.84 15.50 -6.19
N GLN A 148 -9.95 14.69 -5.13
CA GLN A 148 -8.80 14.05 -4.49
C GLN A 148 -8.18 13.00 -5.42
N SER A 149 -9.01 12.18 -6.08
CA SER A 149 -8.57 11.19 -7.06
C SER A 149 -7.82 11.86 -8.23
N ASP A 150 -8.40 12.89 -8.82
CA ASP A 150 -7.80 13.62 -9.94
C ASP A 150 -6.47 14.29 -9.56
N SER A 151 -6.31 14.66 -8.29
CA SER A 151 -5.08 15.30 -7.81
C SER A 151 -3.87 14.36 -7.72
N ILE A 152 -4.09 13.05 -7.52
CA ILE A 152 -3.00 12.06 -7.40
C ILE A 152 -2.65 11.39 -8.73
N LEU A 153 -3.59 11.33 -9.69
CA LEU A 153 -3.40 10.63 -10.96
C LEU A 153 -2.10 10.98 -11.68
N PRO A 154 -1.69 12.27 -11.81
CA PRO A 154 -0.44 12.61 -12.48
C PRO A 154 0.81 12.04 -11.80
N ALA A 155 0.78 11.87 -10.46
CA ALA A 155 1.88 11.31 -9.71
C ALA A 155 1.94 9.77 -9.84
N LEU A 156 0.77 9.11 -9.95
CA LEU A 156 0.67 7.68 -10.21
C LEU A 156 1.15 7.33 -11.63
N GLU A 157 0.70 8.08 -12.63
CA GLU A 157 1.08 7.89 -14.03
C GLU A 157 2.59 8.08 -14.25
N ARG A 158 3.20 9.03 -13.55
CA ARG A 158 4.65 9.26 -13.60
C ARG A 158 5.47 8.29 -12.74
N GLY A 159 4.81 7.41 -11.96
CA GLY A 159 5.48 6.46 -11.07
C GLY A 159 6.18 7.09 -9.86
N ILE A 160 5.82 8.34 -9.50
CA ILE A 160 6.38 9.04 -8.32
C ILE A 160 5.88 8.41 -7.03
N ILE A 161 4.62 7.95 -7.04
CA ILE A 161 3.96 7.30 -5.92
C ILE A 161 3.43 5.94 -6.39
N LYS A 162 3.61 4.92 -5.57
CA LYS A 162 2.90 3.65 -5.65
C LYS A 162 1.71 3.69 -4.69
N PHE A 163 0.52 3.41 -5.19
CA PHE A 163 -0.72 3.54 -4.43
C PHE A 163 -1.17 2.19 -3.86
N ILE A 164 -1.52 2.16 -2.58
CA ILE A 164 -2.20 1.04 -1.95
C ILE A 164 -3.52 1.55 -1.38
N GLY A 165 -4.62 1.22 -2.04
CA GLY A 165 -5.97 1.50 -1.53
C GLY A 165 -6.42 0.42 -0.55
N SER A 166 -7.02 0.80 0.58
CA SER A 166 -7.68 -0.11 1.52
C SER A 166 -9.16 0.23 1.57
N THR A 167 -10.02 -0.76 1.36
CA THR A 167 -11.47 -0.55 1.34
C THR A 167 -12.23 -1.75 1.87
N THR A 168 -13.41 -1.49 2.42
CA THR A 168 -14.40 -2.50 2.80
C THR A 168 -15.50 -2.68 1.75
N GLU A 169 -15.58 -1.79 0.75
CA GLU A 169 -16.54 -1.82 -0.34
C GLU A 169 -15.90 -2.32 -1.64
N ASN A 170 -16.71 -2.86 -2.54
CA ASN A 170 -16.23 -3.32 -3.83
C ASN A 170 -15.66 -2.14 -4.66
N PRO A 171 -14.35 -2.10 -4.93
CA PRO A 171 -13.70 -0.98 -5.59
C PRO A 171 -14.21 -0.73 -7.02
N MET A 172 -14.68 -1.77 -7.71
CA MET A 172 -15.24 -1.65 -9.07
C MET A 172 -16.54 -0.87 -9.12
N VAL A 173 -17.24 -0.74 -7.97
CA VAL A 173 -18.54 -0.03 -7.86
C VAL A 173 -18.37 1.32 -7.17
N SER A 174 -17.51 1.38 -6.16
CA SER A 174 -17.43 2.53 -5.25
C SER A 174 -16.30 3.52 -5.56
N MET A 175 -15.36 3.15 -6.45
CA MET A 175 -14.23 4.02 -6.79
C MET A 175 -14.36 4.63 -8.20
N THR A 176 -13.67 5.77 -8.40
CA THR A 176 -13.59 6.38 -9.73
C THR A 176 -12.83 5.49 -10.69
N GLY A 177 -13.35 5.30 -11.91
CA GLY A 177 -12.73 4.47 -12.92
C GLY A 177 -11.26 4.81 -13.21
N ALA A 178 -10.88 6.07 -13.06
CA ALA A 178 -9.53 6.54 -13.28
C ALA A 178 -8.48 5.95 -12.30
N ILE A 179 -8.87 5.57 -11.07
CA ILE A 179 -7.97 4.91 -10.12
C ILE A 179 -7.95 3.39 -10.33
N VAL A 180 -9.05 2.84 -10.84
CA VAL A 180 -9.22 1.39 -11.02
C VAL A 180 -8.73 0.92 -12.41
N SER A 181 -8.57 1.82 -13.37
CA SER A 181 -8.00 1.55 -14.69
C SER A 181 -6.47 1.57 -14.69
#